data_af02cab08439b5ca2f4fe1844c832c75
#
_entry.id   af02cab08439b5ca2f4fe1844c832c75
#
_cell.length_a   1.000
_cell.length_b   1.000
_cell.length_c   1.000
_cell.angle_alpha   90.00
_cell.angle_beta   90.00
_cell.angle_gamma   90.00
#
_symmetry.space_group_name_H-M   'P 1'
#
loop_
_entity.id
_entity.type
_entity.pdbx_description
1 polymer ?
#
loop_
_entity_poly.entity_id
_entity_poly.type
_entity_poly.pdbx_seq_one_letter_code
_entity_poly.pdbx_strand_id
1 'polypeptide(L)'
;VITLTLLEAQNKTPLKDWRFDESSMIRVGRAADNDIVLDSNLVSRYHLELRNTNSAQTVDSWEVISNGTNGTFLNGVLVTHTRLTDNCLLQLARGGPILKLELLKPAPQQQPTNPKVAAAESVSCTHEGNSPDNLFCIYCGKPLSVQLTIRHYQVLRTLGQGGMGTTYLAWDPTGTTTGRPQLLVLKQMNADMAKIPKAQELFQREADTLGLLSHPGIPKYYDFFMEDKKKYLAMELIHGQDLEKFVYRFGPVSLNQAVEWMIQTCDILDYLHSQNPPLIHRDIKPANLMVRNFDNRIVVLDFGAVKEIGTAPGTRIGAEGYCAPEQERGQPLTQSDLYAIGPTLIFLLTGENPFKFYRQLGRSFRFDVAKVPTITPKLKEVIDKVTEPLPRDRYQTSKELAFSLAACE
;
A
#
# COMPACT_ATOMS: atom_id res chain seq x y z
N VAL A 1 14.94 -24.65 -17.26
CA VAL A 1 15.52 -24.78 -15.90
C VAL A 1 14.90 -23.74 -14.99
N ILE A 2 14.42 -24.15 -13.80
CA ILE A 2 13.90 -23.26 -12.79
C ILE A 2 14.77 -23.34 -11.53
N THR A 3 15.12 -22.20 -10.97
CA THR A 3 15.81 -22.10 -9.67
C THR A 3 14.90 -21.40 -8.67
N LEU A 4 14.81 -21.98 -7.47
CA LEU A 4 14.05 -21.43 -6.36
C LEU A 4 15.01 -21.17 -5.20
N THR A 5 15.08 -19.93 -4.73
CA THR A 5 15.95 -19.49 -3.64
C THR A 5 15.09 -19.09 -2.44
N LEU A 6 15.28 -19.75 -1.29
CA LEU A 6 14.69 -19.32 -0.02
C LEU A 6 15.42 -18.06 0.46
N LEU A 7 14.65 -17.02 0.75
CA LEU A 7 15.18 -15.75 1.26
C LEU A 7 14.90 -15.61 2.75
N GLU A 8 15.82 -15.02 3.47
CA GLU A 8 15.63 -14.57 4.84
C GLU A 8 14.58 -13.43 4.88
N ALA A 9 13.65 -13.50 5.82
CA ALA A 9 12.51 -12.58 5.88
C ALA A 9 12.91 -11.12 6.10
N GLN A 10 13.97 -10.87 6.89
CA GLN A 10 14.39 -9.51 7.26
C GLN A 10 15.29 -8.86 6.22
N ASN A 11 16.31 -9.56 5.72
CA ASN A 11 17.38 -8.99 4.88
C ASN A 11 17.30 -9.43 3.42
N LYS A 12 16.37 -10.35 3.07
CA LYS A 12 16.26 -10.98 1.74
C LYS A 12 17.58 -11.63 1.26
N THR A 13 18.43 -12.04 2.21
CA THR A 13 19.66 -12.78 1.89
C THR A 13 19.30 -14.22 1.52
N PRO A 14 19.97 -14.82 0.51
CA PRO A 14 19.76 -16.22 0.14
C PRO A 14 20.14 -17.15 1.29
N LEU A 15 19.23 -18.06 1.65
CA LEU A 15 19.45 -19.08 2.68
C LEU A 15 19.70 -20.47 2.09
N LYS A 16 18.96 -20.81 1.01
CA LYS A 16 19.02 -22.12 0.38
C LYS A 16 18.47 -22.07 -1.04
N ASP A 17 19.12 -22.78 -1.95
CA ASP A 17 18.73 -22.88 -3.36
C ASP A 17 18.31 -24.31 -3.71
N TRP A 18 17.33 -24.42 -4.62
CA TRP A 18 16.92 -25.64 -5.29
C TRP A 18 16.88 -25.39 -6.79
N ARG A 19 17.44 -26.28 -7.56
CA ARG A 19 17.46 -26.22 -9.01
C ARG A 19 16.78 -27.45 -9.61
N PHE A 20 15.89 -27.23 -10.56
CA PHE A 20 15.12 -28.26 -11.25
C PHE A 20 15.29 -28.07 -12.75
N ASP A 21 15.92 -29.08 -13.39
CA ASP A 21 16.30 -29.00 -14.81
C ASP A 21 15.20 -29.55 -15.74
N GLU A 22 14.49 -30.62 -15.34
CA GLU A 22 13.50 -31.33 -16.18
C GLU A 22 12.18 -31.62 -15.48
N SER A 23 11.91 -30.97 -14.35
CA SER A 23 10.68 -31.24 -13.59
C SER A 23 9.46 -30.66 -14.30
N SER A 24 8.41 -31.47 -14.45
CA SER A 24 7.09 -31.01 -14.92
C SER A 24 6.24 -30.42 -13.80
N MET A 25 6.54 -30.77 -12.55
CA MET A 25 5.83 -30.31 -11.35
C MET A 25 6.79 -30.26 -10.16
N ILE A 26 6.66 -29.22 -9.34
CA ILE A 26 7.41 -29.04 -8.08
C ILE A 26 6.40 -28.76 -6.98
N ARG A 27 6.41 -29.54 -5.92
CA ARG A 27 5.54 -29.35 -4.73
C ARG A 27 6.32 -28.66 -3.62
N VAL A 28 5.66 -27.68 -2.99
CA VAL A 28 6.24 -26.92 -1.88
C VAL A 28 5.28 -26.96 -0.68
N GLY A 29 5.82 -27.29 0.47
CA GLY A 29 5.03 -27.37 1.68
C GLY A 29 5.82 -27.85 2.90
N ARG A 30 5.12 -28.07 4.03
CA ARG A 30 5.75 -28.53 5.28
C ARG A 30 5.89 -30.05 5.38
N ALA A 31 5.12 -30.82 4.62
CA ALA A 31 5.22 -32.28 4.63
C ALA A 31 6.55 -32.74 4.00
N ALA A 32 7.12 -33.82 4.53
CA ALA A 32 8.44 -34.31 4.14
C ALA A 32 8.49 -34.89 2.71
N ASP A 33 7.36 -35.18 2.11
CA ASP A 33 7.20 -35.72 0.75
C ASP A 33 7.04 -34.62 -0.33
N ASN A 34 7.20 -33.33 0.03
CA ASN A 34 7.32 -32.25 -0.95
C ASN A 34 8.74 -32.17 -1.53
N ASP A 35 8.87 -31.69 -2.74
CA ASP A 35 10.16 -31.45 -3.39
C ASP A 35 10.95 -30.32 -2.68
N ILE A 36 10.22 -29.34 -2.15
CA ILE A 36 10.77 -28.28 -1.28
C ILE A 36 10.02 -28.32 0.05
N VAL A 37 10.73 -28.72 1.08
CA VAL A 37 10.22 -28.78 2.46
C VAL A 37 10.61 -27.51 3.20
N LEU A 38 9.60 -26.77 3.69
CA LEU A 38 9.76 -25.55 4.45
C LEU A 38 9.23 -25.74 5.87
N ASP A 39 10.11 -25.73 6.85
CA ASP A 39 9.78 -25.89 8.27
C ASP A 39 9.23 -24.56 8.84
N SER A 40 7.94 -24.34 8.64
CA SER A 40 7.23 -23.16 9.15
C SER A 40 5.77 -23.54 9.46
N ASN A 41 5.30 -23.16 10.65
CA ASN A 41 3.92 -23.38 11.07
C ASN A 41 2.89 -22.60 10.24
N LEU A 42 3.33 -21.56 9.51
CA LEU A 42 2.48 -20.79 8.58
C LEU A 42 2.29 -21.50 7.25
N VAL A 43 3.14 -22.48 6.92
CA VAL A 43 3.11 -23.23 5.65
C VAL A 43 2.26 -24.49 5.81
N SER A 44 1.29 -24.68 4.92
CA SER A 44 0.47 -25.89 4.87
C SER A 44 1.32 -27.12 4.52
N ARG A 45 0.85 -28.32 4.87
CA ARG A 45 1.55 -29.57 4.53
C ARG A 45 1.86 -29.65 3.02
N TYR A 46 0.87 -29.31 2.18
CA TYR A 46 0.98 -29.14 0.74
C TYR A 46 0.50 -27.72 0.43
N HIS A 47 1.42 -26.77 0.27
CA HIS A 47 1.07 -25.36 0.24
C HIS A 47 0.84 -24.83 -1.17
N LEU A 48 1.75 -25.17 -2.09
CA LEU A 48 1.61 -24.83 -3.51
C LEU A 48 2.25 -25.88 -4.41
N GLU A 49 1.81 -25.89 -5.65
CA GLU A 49 2.41 -26.63 -6.76
C GLU A 49 2.86 -25.66 -7.83
N LEU A 50 4.06 -25.86 -8.34
CA LEU A 50 4.57 -25.21 -9.55
C LEU A 50 4.47 -26.21 -10.68
N ARG A 51 3.76 -25.89 -11.75
CA ARG A 51 3.58 -26.76 -12.91
C ARG A 51 4.20 -26.14 -14.14
N ASN A 52 5.01 -26.94 -14.85
CA ASN A 52 5.51 -26.58 -16.16
C ASN A 52 4.43 -26.86 -17.20
N THR A 53 3.97 -25.82 -17.90
CA THR A 53 2.88 -25.90 -18.90
C THR A 53 3.42 -25.95 -20.33
N ASN A 54 4.60 -26.54 -20.56
CA ASN A 54 5.17 -26.67 -21.90
C ASN A 54 4.21 -27.39 -22.86
N SER A 55 3.60 -26.62 -23.75
CA SER A 55 3.08 -27.13 -25.02
C SER A 55 4.15 -26.90 -26.10
N ALA A 56 4.22 -27.75 -27.10
CA ALA A 56 5.26 -27.80 -28.13
C ALA A 56 5.61 -26.51 -28.92
N GLN A 57 5.07 -25.38 -28.51
CA GLN A 57 5.19 -24.07 -29.19
C GLN A 57 5.53 -22.89 -28.28
N THR A 58 5.67 -23.04 -26.96
CA THR A 58 5.98 -21.90 -26.05
C THR A 58 7.11 -22.27 -25.08
N VAL A 59 8.15 -21.43 -25.05
CA VAL A 59 9.31 -21.54 -24.17
C VAL A 59 8.90 -21.50 -22.70
N ASP A 60 9.31 -22.51 -21.93
CA ASP A 60 9.28 -22.63 -20.45
C ASP A 60 8.30 -21.72 -19.71
N SER A 61 7.02 -22.08 -19.69
CA SER A 61 6.03 -21.37 -18.89
C SER A 61 5.68 -22.17 -17.64
N TRP A 62 5.88 -21.55 -16.47
CA TRP A 62 5.53 -22.12 -15.18
C TRP A 62 4.30 -21.44 -14.61
N GLU A 63 3.45 -22.22 -13.94
CA GLU A 63 2.28 -21.76 -13.24
C GLU A 63 2.35 -22.16 -11.76
N VAL A 64 1.85 -21.31 -10.88
CA VAL A 64 1.64 -21.62 -9.46
C VAL A 64 0.17 -21.94 -9.20
N ILE A 65 -0.08 -23.01 -8.46
CA ILE A 65 -1.39 -23.39 -7.92
C ILE A 65 -1.26 -23.39 -6.41
N SER A 66 -2.00 -22.51 -5.73
CA SER A 66 -1.98 -22.39 -4.29
C SER A 66 -3.03 -23.28 -3.64
N ASN A 67 -2.59 -24.17 -2.75
CA ASN A 67 -3.43 -25.05 -1.93
C ASN A 67 -3.34 -24.68 -0.43
N GLY A 68 -2.53 -23.67 -0.09
CA GLY A 68 -2.27 -23.25 1.27
C GLY A 68 -3.43 -22.51 1.92
N THR A 69 -3.87 -22.93 3.11
CA THR A 69 -4.96 -22.28 3.87
C THR A 69 -4.64 -20.84 4.24
N ASN A 70 -3.36 -20.49 4.39
CA ASN A 70 -2.89 -19.13 4.70
C ASN A 70 -2.57 -18.30 3.46
N GLY A 71 -2.84 -18.85 2.24
CA GLY A 71 -2.65 -18.20 0.95
C GLY A 71 -1.20 -18.19 0.46
N THR A 72 -1.05 -17.98 -0.84
CA THR A 72 0.23 -17.76 -1.52
C THR A 72 0.22 -16.37 -2.15
N PHE A 73 1.31 -15.63 -2.02
CA PHE A 73 1.42 -14.28 -2.55
C PHE A 73 2.52 -14.24 -3.61
N LEU A 74 2.16 -13.87 -4.83
CA LEU A 74 3.09 -13.61 -5.92
C LEU A 74 3.40 -12.12 -5.99
N ASN A 75 4.65 -11.73 -5.75
CA ASN A 75 5.07 -10.32 -5.68
C ASN A 75 4.17 -9.47 -4.75
N GLY A 76 3.72 -10.06 -3.62
CA GLY A 76 2.84 -9.43 -2.64
C GLY A 76 1.34 -9.50 -2.96
N VAL A 77 0.93 -10.05 -4.10
CA VAL A 77 -0.48 -10.22 -4.49
C VAL A 77 -0.94 -11.64 -4.17
N LEU A 78 -2.06 -11.79 -3.45
CA LEU A 78 -2.66 -13.10 -3.16
C LEU A 78 -3.10 -13.77 -4.47
N VAL A 79 -2.63 -14.99 -4.69
CA VAL A 79 -2.93 -15.79 -5.88
C VAL A 79 -3.43 -17.18 -5.50
N THR A 80 -4.36 -17.70 -6.30
CA THR A 80 -4.81 -19.10 -6.21
C THR A 80 -4.26 -19.93 -7.37
N HIS A 81 -4.22 -19.34 -8.56
CA HIS A 81 -3.65 -19.92 -9.77
C HIS A 81 -3.19 -18.79 -10.71
N THR A 82 -1.93 -18.79 -11.10
CA THR A 82 -1.41 -17.80 -12.05
C THR A 82 -0.09 -18.25 -12.68
N ARG A 83 0.26 -17.67 -13.84
CA ARG A 83 1.57 -17.85 -14.46
C ARG A 83 2.66 -17.12 -13.69
N LEU A 84 3.82 -17.75 -13.67
CA LEU A 84 5.03 -17.20 -13.07
C LEU A 84 5.86 -16.46 -14.11
N THR A 85 6.40 -15.33 -13.70
CA THR A 85 7.39 -14.56 -14.48
C THR A 85 8.77 -14.77 -13.90
N ASP A 86 9.80 -14.58 -14.74
CA ASP A 86 11.18 -14.61 -14.27
C ASP A 86 11.40 -13.56 -13.16
N ASN A 87 12.28 -13.89 -12.20
CA ASN A 87 12.59 -13.04 -11.04
C ASN A 87 11.39 -12.67 -10.16
N CYS A 88 10.38 -13.53 -10.03
CA CYS A 88 9.25 -13.29 -9.14
C CYS A 88 9.51 -13.83 -7.72
N LEU A 89 8.76 -13.26 -6.75
CA LEU A 89 8.79 -13.66 -5.34
C LEU A 89 7.49 -14.38 -4.99
N LEU A 90 7.59 -15.59 -4.47
CA LEU A 90 6.48 -16.38 -3.92
C LEU A 90 6.59 -16.39 -2.41
N GLN A 91 5.65 -15.76 -1.71
CA GLN A 91 5.55 -15.82 -0.26
C GLN A 91 4.46 -16.81 0.17
N LEU A 92 4.83 -17.79 0.97
CA LEU A 92 3.92 -18.82 1.47
C LEU A 92 3.36 -18.40 2.82
N ALA A 93 2.12 -17.96 2.83
CA ALA A 93 1.43 -17.29 3.94
C ALA A 93 1.91 -15.87 4.21
N ARG A 94 1.04 -15.06 4.82
CA ARG A 94 1.39 -13.69 5.27
C ARG A 94 2.44 -13.78 6.38
N GLY A 95 3.60 -13.15 6.20
CA GLY A 95 4.73 -13.27 7.14
C GLY A 95 5.49 -14.61 7.09
N GLY A 96 5.14 -15.48 6.15
CA GLY A 96 5.81 -16.76 5.95
C GLY A 96 7.04 -16.69 5.04
N PRO A 97 7.66 -17.85 4.76
CA PRO A 97 8.85 -17.96 3.93
C PRO A 97 8.66 -17.36 2.54
N ILE A 98 9.73 -16.77 1.98
CA ILE A 98 9.75 -16.17 0.65
C ILE A 98 10.70 -16.99 -0.23
N LEU A 99 10.19 -17.45 -1.36
CA LEU A 99 10.95 -18.10 -2.42
C LEU A 99 11.11 -17.12 -3.59
N LYS A 100 12.35 -16.83 -3.98
CA LYS A 100 12.67 -16.15 -5.24
C LYS A 100 12.74 -17.20 -6.34
N LEU A 101 12.07 -16.96 -7.43
CA LEU A 101 12.04 -17.85 -8.60
C LEU A 101 12.81 -17.20 -9.75
N GLU A 102 13.73 -17.94 -10.36
CA GLU A 102 14.49 -17.54 -11.54
C GLU A 102 14.35 -18.60 -12.64
N LEU A 103 14.00 -18.16 -13.85
CA LEU A 103 13.87 -19.00 -15.04
C LEU A 103 15.12 -18.84 -15.91
N LEU A 104 16.00 -19.83 -15.89
CA LEU A 104 17.20 -19.83 -16.73
C LEU A 104 16.83 -20.22 -18.16
N LYS A 105 17.00 -19.31 -19.10
CA LYS A 105 16.93 -19.60 -20.53
C LYS A 105 18.15 -20.41 -20.93
N PRO A 106 18.04 -21.47 -21.76
CA PRO A 106 19.20 -22.10 -22.34
C PRO A 106 19.98 -21.10 -23.19
N ALA A 107 21.32 -21.14 -23.12
CA ALA A 107 22.18 -20.25 -23.88
C ALA A 107 21.88 -20.39 -25.40
N PRO A 108 21.86 -19.28 -26.15
CA PRO A 108 21.51 -19.31 -27.57
C PRO A 108 22.60 -20.08 -28.36
N GLN A 109 22.23 -21.20 -28.94
CA GLN A 109 23.01 -21.81 -30.00
C GLN A 109 22.93 -20.90 -31.23
N GLN A 110 24.09 -20.47 -31.71
CA GLN A 110 24.22 -19.72 -32.94
C GLN A 110 23.62 -20.49 -34.11
N GLN A 111 22.62 -19.97 -34.76
CA GLN A 111 22.13 -20.42 -36.06
C GLN A 111 22.38 -19.36 -37.14
N PRO A 112 22.62 -19.75 -38.37
CA PRO A 112 23.10 -18.88 -39.44
C PRO A 112 22.03 -17.97 -40.01
N THR A 113 22.52 -16.86 -40.54
CA THR A 113 21.83 -15.74 -41.15
C THR A 113 20.73 -16.05 -42.16
N ASN A 114 19.60 -15.35 -41.95
CA ASN A 114 18.59 -14.78 -42.88
C ASN A 114 17.75 -15.67 -43.82
N PRO A 115 16.46 -15.43 -43.93
CA PRO A 115 15.97 -14.31 -44.72
C PRO A 115 14.81 -13.52 -44.10
N LYS A 116 14.59 -12.31 -44.60
CA LYS A 116 13.51 -11.39 -44.38
C LYS A 116 12.19 -12.09 -44.06
N VAL A 117 11.69 -11.95 -42.82
CA VAL A 117 10.30 -12.27 -42.51
C VAL A 117 9.49 -10.99 -42.63
N ALA A 118 8.58 -11.02 -43.57
CA ALA A 118 7.49 -10.04 -43.74
C ALA A 118 6.75 -9.86 -42.41
N ALA A 119 6.28 -8.64 -42.16
CA ALA A 119 5.45 -8.29 -41.02
C ALA A 119 4.32 -9.33 -40.88
N ALA A 120 4.41 -10.17 -39.85
CA ALA A 120 3.30 -11.04 -39.48
C ALA A 120 2.19 -10.16 -38.89
N GLU A 121 1.06 -10.16 -39.51
CA GLU A 121 -0.19 -9.62 -39.01
C GLU A 121 -0.40 -10.14 -37.60
N SER A 122 -0.59 -9.22 -36.64
CA SER A 122 -0.84 -9.54 -35.23
C SER A 122 -2.15 -10.34 -35.16
N VAL A 123 -2.05 -11.64 -34.93
CA VAL A 123 -3.21 -12.45 -34.57
C VAL A 123 -3.76 -11.84 -33.27
N SER A 124 -4.91 -11.20 -33.36
CA SER A 124 -5.56 -10.57 -32.22
C SER A 124 -5.95 -11.67 -31.22
N CYS A 125 -5.44 -11.58 -30.00
CA CYS A 125 -5.83 -12.49 -28.93
C CYS A 125 -7.33 -12.37 -28.68
N THR A 126 -8.07 -13.49 -28.70
CA THR A 126 -9.52 -13.51 -28.47
C THR A 126 -9.89 -13.23 -27.01
N HIS A 127 -8.92 -13.28 -26.10
CA HIS A 127 -9.08 -13.14 -24.65
C HIS A 127 -10.00 -14.21 -24.02
N GLU A 128 -10.34 -15.25 -24.73
CA GLU A 128 -11.15 -16.38 -24.21
C GLU A 128 -10.39 -17.16 -23.13
N GLY A 129 -11.12 -17.79 -22.18
CA GLY A 129 -10.53 -18.59 -21.12
C GLY A 129 -9.97 -17.79 -19.94
N ASN A 130 -10.19 -16.47 -19.87
CA ASN A 130 -9.85 -15.66 -18.70
C ASN A 130 -10.99 -15.70 -17.66
N SER A 131 -10.61 -15.69 -16.36
CA SER A 131 -11.61 -15.48 -15.31
C SER A 131 -12.21 -14.07 -15.42
N PRO A 132 -13.50 -13.87 -15.11
CA PRO A 132 -14.14 -12.55 -15.05
C PRO A 132 -13.45 -11.58 -14.08
N ASP A 133 -12.74 -12.08 -13.07
CA ASP A 133 -12.04 -11.29 -12.07
C ASP A 133 -10.63 -10.85 -12.52
N ASN A 134 -10.14 -11.38 -13.65
CA ASN A 134 -8.83 -11.01 -14.15
C ASN A 134 -8.86 -9.59 -14.73
N LEU A 135 -7.89 -8.76 -14.34
CA LEU A 135 -7.70 -7.43 -14.93
C LEU A 135 -6.97 -7.53 -16.28
N PHE A 136 -6.10 -8.52 -16.43
CA PHE A 136 -5.26 -8.72 -17.61
C PHE A 136 -5.44 -10.12 -18.18
N CYS A 137 -5.34 -10.21 -19.50
CA CYS A 137 -5.35 -11.47 -20.21
C CYS A 137 -4.13 -12.31 -19.82
N ILE A 138 -4.37 -13.55 -19.37
CA ILE A 138 -3.31 -14.49 -19.00
C ILE A 138 -2.43 -14.91 -20.18
N TYR A 139 -2.90 -14.72 -21.42
CA TYR A 139 -2.16 -15.13 -22.63
C TYR A 139 -1.34 -13.99 -23.24
N CYS A 140 -1.89 -12.79 -23.36
CA CYS A 140 -1.22 -11.67 -24.06
C CYS A 140 -0.82 -10.52 -23.12
N GLY A 141 -1.18 -10.57 -21.82
CA GLY A 141 -0.86 -9.55 -20.83
C GLY A 141 -1.59 -8.20 -21.02
N LYS A 142 -2.49 -8.08 -21.99
CA LYS A 142 -3.27 -6.85 -22.19
C LYS A 142 -4.46 -6.80 -21.23
N PRO A 143 -4.93 -5.60 -20.84
CA PRO A 143 -6.16 -5.45 -20.07
C PRO A 143 -7.34 -6.14 -20.75
N LEU A 144 -8.15 -6.87 -19.97
CA LEU A 144 -9.36 -7.54 -20.47
C LEU A 144 -10.52 -6.59 -20.65
N SER A 145 -10.60 -5.57 -19.80
CA SER A 145 -11.64 -4.55 -19.88
C SER A 145 -11.03 -3.19 -19.58
N VAL A 146 -11.25 -2.24 -20.48
CA VAL A 146 -10.88 -0.84 -20.33
C VAL A 146 -12.17 -0.03 -20.32
N GLN A 147 -12.50 0.57 -19.16
CA GLN A 147 -13.73 1.36 -19.01
C GLN A 147 -13.67 2.67 -19.81
N LEU A 148 -12.53 3.33 -19.78
CA LEU A 148 -12.24 4.54 -20.55
C LEU A 148 -10.72 4.76 -20.63
N THR A 149 -10.29 5.57 -21.59
CA THR A 149 -8.89 5.97 -21.74
C THR A 149 -8.78 7.48 -21.51
N ILE A 150 -7.83 7.87 -20.67
CA ILE A 150 -7.52 9.26 -20.33
C ILE A 150 -6.07 9.50 -20.71
N ARG A 151 -5.80 10.28 -21.75
CA ARG A 151 -4.51 10.32 -22.45
C ARG A 151 -4.08 8.91 -22.86
N HIS A 152 -2.96 8.42 -22.31
CA HIS A 152 -2.46 7.06 -22.52
C HIS A 152 -2.83 6.10 -21.37
N TYR A 153 -3.42 6.60 -20.30
CA TYR A 153 -3.84 5.79 -19.15
C TYR A 153 -5.14 5.05 -19.45
N GLN A 154 -5.13 3.74 -19.35
CA GLN A 154 -6.29 2.88 -19.50
C GLN A 154 -6.94 2.61 -18.16
N VAL A 155 -8.12 3.17 -17.91
CA VAL A 155 -8.86 2.96 -16.67
C VAL A 155 -9.48 1.57 -16.67
N LEU A 156 -9.11 0.76 -15.68
CA LEU A 156 -9.55 -0.62 -15.53
C LEU A 156 -10.78 -0.73 -14.62
N ARG A 157 -10.80 0.03 -13.52
CA ARG A 157 -11.94 0.07 -12.58
C ARG A 157 -11.90 1.32 -11.71
N THR A 158 -13.05 1.66 -11.15
CA THR A 158 -13.15 2.66 -10.09
C THR A 158 -12.76 2.03 -8.75
N LEU A 159 -11.85 2.68 -8.02
CA LEU A 159 -11.44 2.29 -6.66
C LEU A 159 -12.30 2.96 -5.59
N GLY A 160 -12.75 4.18 -5.85
CA GLY A 160 -13.60 4.95 -4.96
C GLY A 160 -14.13 6.22 -5.60
N GLN A 161 -15.27 6.69 -5.08
CA GLN A 161 -15.88 7.95 -5.46
C GLN A 161 -16.28 8.70 -4.20
N GLY A 162 -15.84 9.94 -4.09
CA GLY A 162 -16.12 10.81 -2.95
C GLY A 162 -16.47 12.23 -3.38
N GLY A 163 -16.69 13.09 -2.40
CA GLY A 163 -17.05 14.48 -2.65
C GLY A 163 -16.04 15.26 -3.48
N MET A 164 -14.75 14.99 -3.31
CA MET A 164 -13.68 15.70 -4.03
C MET A 164 -13.40 15.12 -5.43
N GLY A 165 -13.72 13.86 -5.68
CA GLY A 165 -13.42 13.26 -6.97
C GLY A 165 -13.61 11.76 -7.03
N THR A 166 -13.15 11.19 -8.15
CA THR A 166 -13.17 9.76 -8.41
C THR A 166 -11.73 9.24 -8.51
N THR A 167 -11.47 8.13 -7.85
CA THR A 167 -10.17 7.46 -7.87
C THR A 167 -10.29 6.19 -8.69
N TYR A 168 -9.40 6.04 -9.68
CA TYR A 168 -9.38 4.92 -10.60
C TYR A 168 -8.13 4.07 -10.43
N LEU A 169 -8.26 2.76 -10.66
CA LEU A 169 -7.15 1.90 -11.02
C LEU A 169 -6.92 2.05 -12.52
N ALA A 170 -5.73 2.48 -12.89
CA ALA A 170 -5.36 2.67 -14.28
C ALA A 170 -4.08 1.91 -14.63
N TRP A 171 -3.95 1.54 -15.89
CA TRP A 171 -2.79 0.93 -16.51
C TRP A 171 -2.09 1.95 -17.40
N ASP A 172 -0.79 2.14 -17.20
CA ASP A 172 0.08 2.87 -18.12
C ASP A 172 0.80 1.87 -19.04
N PRO A 173 0.33 1.65 -20.29
CA PRO A 173 0.97 0.72 -21.21
C PRO A 173 2.29 1.25 -21.77
N THR A 174 2.49 2.55 -21.74
CA THR A 174 3.62 3.22 -22.38
C THR A 174 4.84 3.26 -21.49
N GLY A 175 4.63 3.23 -20.17
CA GLY A 175 5.70 3.43 -19.20
C GLY A 175 6.36 4.81 -19.31
N THR A 176 5.69 5.78 -19.93
CA THR A 176 6.25 7.13 -20.14
C THR A 176 6.66 7.79 -18.83
N THR A 177 5.98 7.47 -17.75
CA THR A 177 6.22 8.05 -16.43
C THR A 177 7.34 7.34 -15.65
N THR A 178 7.57 6.05 -15.88
CA THR A 178 8.49 5.23 -15.06
C THR A 178 9.45 4.36 -15.87
N GLY A 179 9.41 4.47 -17.18
CA GLY A 179 10.25 3.67 -18.11
C GLY A 179 9.73 2.25 -18.36
N ARG A 180 8.62 1.84 -17.75
CA ARG A 180 7.99 0.52 -17.95
C ARG A 180 6.48 0.55 -17.71
N PRO A 181 5.69 -0.31 -18.40
CA PRO A 181 4.27 -0.43 -18.17
C PRO A 181 3.95 -0.79 -16.72
N GLN A 182 2.94 -0.12 -16.13
CA GLN A 182 2.58 -0.36 -14.73
C GLN A 182 1.14 0.00 -14.38
N LEU A 183 0.64 -0.58 -13.30
CA LEU A 183 -0.58 -0.15 -12.63
C LEU A 183 -0.29 1.08 -11.76
N LEU A 184 -1.24 2.01 -11.74
CA LEU A 184 -1.18 3.24 -10.95
C LEU A 184 -2.57 3.67 -10.49
N VAL A 185 -2.62 4.63 -9.58
CA VAL A 185 -3.83 5.33 -9.18
C VAL A 185 -3.96 6.62 -9.99
N LEU A 186 -5.13 6.81 -10.58
CA LEU A 186 -5.49 8.06 -11.25
C LEU A 186 -6.65 8.72 -10.50
N LYS A 187 -6.38 9.84 -9.81
CA LYS A 187 -7.38 10.62 -9.07
C LYS A 187 -7.91 11.74 -9.96
N GLN A 188 -9.21 11.75 -10.22
CA GLN A 188 -9.89 12.75 -11.03
C GLN A 188 -10.63 13.72 -10.11
N MET A 189 -10.47 15.02 -10.29
CA MET A 189 -11.30 16.02 -9.62
C MET A 189 -12.74 15.98 -10.12
N ASN A 190 -13.71 16.02 -9.20
CA ASN A 190 -15.13 16.05 -9.53
C ASN A 190 -15.50 17.35 -10.26
N ALA A 191 -16.41 17.28 -11.25
CA ALA A 191 -16.83 18.42 -12.06
C ALA A 191 -17.44 19.56 -11.24
N ASP A 192 -18.16 19.24 -10.15
CA ASP A 192 -18.72 20.25 -9.27
C ASP A 192 -17.66 20.90 -8.38
N MET A 193 -16.70 20.12 -7.89
CA MET A 193 -15.54 20.64 -7.17
C MET A 193 -14.65 21.50 -8.07
N ALA A 194 -14.55 21.19 -9.37
CA ALA A 194 -13.82 22.00 -10.34
C ALA A 194 -14.39 23.41 -10.54
N LYS A 195 -15.61 23.70 -10.07
CA LYS A 195 -16.22 25.04 -10.06
C LYS A 195 -15.85 25.83 -8.79
N ILE A 196 -15.31 25.17 -7.78
CA ILE A 196 -14.99 25.77 -6.48
C ILE A 196 -13.48 26.09 -6.44
N PRO A 197 -13.08 27.38 -6.44
CA PRO A 197 -11.65 27.75 -6.48
C PRO A 197 -10.83 27.10 -5.36
N LYS A 198 -11.41 27.00 -4.16
CA LYS A 198 -10.72 26.37 -3.03
C LYS A 198 -10.46 24.87 -3.22
N ALA A 199 -11.40 24.15 -3.83
CA ALA A 199 -11.21 22.73 -4.14
C ALA A 199 -10.12 22.54 -5.21
N GLN A 200 -10.08 23.42 -6.22
CA GLN A 200 -9.00 23.41 -7.22
C GLN A 200 -7.63 23.67 -6.60
N GLU A 201 -7.55 24.64 -5.66
CA GLU A 201 -6.32 24.95 -4.94
C GLU A 201 -5.83 23.74 -4.12
N LEU A 202 -6.73 23.07 -3.38
CA LEU A 202 -6.39 21.89 -2.58
C LEU A 202 -5.90 20.71 -3.44
N PHE A 203 -6.55 20.48 -4.57
CA PHE A 203 -6.16 19.42 -5.51
C PHE A 203 -4.82 19.71 -6.20
N GLN A 204 -4.56 20.97 -6.55
CA GLN A 204 -3.27 21.40 -7.07
C GLN A 204 -2.18 21.25 -6.01
N ARG A 205 -2.45 21.67 -4.78
CA ARG A 205 -1.52 21.56 -3.66
C ARG A 205 -1.14 20.12 -3.36
N GLU A 206 -2.11 19.18 -3.43
CA GLU A 206 -1.82 17.75 -3.28
C GLU A 206 -0.78 17.29 -4.30
N ALA A 207 -0.94 17.66 -5.56
CA ALA A 207 -0.01 17.31 -6.63
C ALA A 207 1.37 17.96 -6.43
N ASP A 208 1.41 19.26 -6.13
CA ASP A 208 2.65 20.00 -5.92
C ASP A 208 3.43 19.46 -4.72
N THR A 209 2.71 19.18 -3.62
CA THR A 209 3.31 18.60 -2.41
C THR A 209 3.88 17.21 -2.67
N LEU A 210 3.09 16.32 -3.27
CA LEU A 210 3.57 14.95 -3.59
C LEU A 210 4.75 14.97 -4.55
N GLY A 211 4.79 15.91 -5.49
CA GLY A 211 5.89 16.08 -6.44
C GLY A 211 7.24 16.44 -5.79
N LEU A 212 7.20 17.03 -4.59
CA LEU A 212 8.40 17.43 -3.83
C LEU A 212 8.85 16.38 -2.82
N LEU A 213 7.97 15.42 -2.47
CA LEU A 213 8.23 14.46 -1.40
C LEU A 213 8.80 13.14 -1.94
N SER A 214 9.78 12.58 -1.21
CA SER A 214 10.36 11.28 -1.49
C SER A 214 10.60 10.53 -0.18
N HIS A 215 9.66 9.63 0.18
CA HIS A 215 9.74 8.84 1.40
C HIS A 215 9.02 7.49 1.19
N PRO A 216 9.51 6.35 1.71
CA PRO A 216 8.89 5.04 1.51
C PRO A 216 7.47 4.90 2.05
N GLY A 217 7.08 5.76 2.99
CA GLY A 217 5.72 5.86 3.56
C GLY A 217 4.83 6.91 2.88
N ILE A 218 5.22 7.42 1.71
CA ILE A 218 4.44 8.40 0.92
C ILE A 218 4.33 7.86 -0.51
N PRO A 219 3.14 7.87 -1.15
CA PRO A 219 2.99 7.45 -2.53
C PRO A 219 3.85 8.28 -3.48
N LYS A 220 4.51 7.64 -4.43
CA LYS A 220 5.25 8.36 -5.48
C LYS A 220 4.29 9.13 -6.37
N TYR A 221 4.61 10.37 -6.62
CA TYR A 221 3.99 11.19 -7.65
C TYR A 221 4.50 10.77 -9.03
N TYR A 222 3.60 10.74 -10.02
CA TYR A 222 3.95 10.42 -11.39
C TYR A 222 3.64 11.56 -12.35
N ASP A 223 2.42 12.05 -12.40
CA ASP A 223 2.00 13.10 -13.31
C ASP A 223 0.81 13.88 -12.77
N PHE A 224 0.70 15.15 -13.17
CA PHE A 224 -0.46 15.97 -12.93
C PHE A 224 -0.83 16.73 -14.21
N PHE A 225 -2.06 16.56 -14.67
CA PHE A 225 -2.45 17.07 -15.96
C PHE A 225 -3.92 17.45 -16.05
N MET A 226 -4.27 18.13 -17.12
CA MET A 226 -5.64 18.42 -17.51
C MET A 226 -6.01 17.72 -18.81
N GLU A 227 -7.16 17.06 -18.83
CA GLU A 227 -7.75 16.45 -20.00
C GLU A 227 -9.26 16.70 -19.97
N ASP A 228 -9.87 17.12 -21.09
CA ASP A 228 -11.31 17.43 -21.19
C ASP A 228 -11.83 18.37 -20.07
N LYS A 229 -11.05 19.40 -19.72
CA LYS A 229 -11.34 20.36 -18.64
C LYS A 229 -11.39 19.75 -17.24
N LYS A 230 -10.93 18.51 -17.06
CA LYS A 230 -10.80 17.85 -15.75
C LYS A 230 -9.33 17.75 -15.36
N LYS A 231 -9.06 17.90 -14.07
CA LYS A 231 -7.72 17.73 -13.51
C LYS A 231 -7.53 16.30 -13.03
N TYR A 232 -6.36 15.75 -13.29
CA TYR A 232 -5.96 14.39 -12.93
C TYR A 232 -4.61 14.39 -12.22
N LEU A 233 -4.51 13.54 -11.21
CA LEU A 233 -3.28 13.25 -10.49
C LEU A 233 -2.97 11.76 -10.61
N ALA A 234 -1.83 11.42 -11.22
CA ALA A 234 -1.33 10.06 -11.32
C ALA A 234 -0.29 9.78 -10.24
N MET A 235 -0.46 8.73 -9.48
CA MET A 235 0.40 8.36 -8.36
C MET A 235 0.54 6.85 -8.19
N GLU A 236 1.48 6.45 -7.35
CA GLU A 236 1.75 5.04 -7.02
C GLU A 236 0.51 4.32 -6.50
N LEU A 237 0.27 3.12 -7.03
CA LEU A 237 -0.71 2.19 -6.47
C LEU A 237 -0.11 1.51 -5.25
N ILE A 238 -0.65 1.81 -4.07
CA ILE A 238 -0.28 1.11 -2.85
C ILE A 238 -1.13 -0.16 -2.71
N HIS A 239 -0.47 -1.30 -2.81
CA HIS A 239 -1.11 -2.60 -2.59
C HIS A 239 -1.28 -2.84 -1.09
N GLY A 240 -2.43 -2.49 -0.56
CA GLY A 240 -2.69 -2.52 0.87
C GLY A 240 -4.15 -2.26 1.20
N GLN A 241 -4.41 -2.02 2.47
CA GLN A 241 -5.71 -1.67 2.99
C GLN A 241 -5.57 -0.53 3.99
N ASP A 242 -6.46 0.47 3.95
CA ASP A 242 -6.50 1.51 4.97
C ASP A 242 -6.87 0.90 6.33
N LEU A 243 -6.33 1.53 7.40
CA LEU A 243 -6.47 0.99 8.75
C LEU A 243 -7.92 1.02 9.25
N GLU A 244 -8.75 1.91 8.73
CA GLU A 244 -10.17 1.96 9.07
C GLU A 244 -10.88 0.71 8.55
N LYS A 245 -10.77 0.40 7.26
CA LYS A 245 -11.32 -0.82 6.66
C LYS A 245 -10.70 -2.07 7.25
N PHE A 246 -9.40 -2.02 7.58
CA PHE A 246 -8.72 -3.14 8.22
C PHE A 246 -9.39 -3.51 9.55
N VAL A 247 -9.59 -2.52 10.42
CA VAL A 247 -10.22 -2.74 11.73
C VAL A 247 -11.69 -3.15 11.60
N TYR A 248 -12.46 -2.54 10.70
CA TYR A 248 -13.84 -2.95 10.46
C TYR A 248 -13.97 -4.39 9.93
N ARG A 249 -12.99 -4.87 9.19
CA ARG A 249 -13.00 -6.21 8.62
C ARG A 249 -12.46 -7.28 9.57
N PHE A 250 -11.42 -6.98 10.32
CA PHE A 250 -10.67 -7.96 11.10
C PHE A 250 -10.79 -7.74 12.62
N GLY A 251 -11.42 -6.67 13.05
CA GLY A 251 -11.49 -6.25 14.44
C GLY A 251 -10.28 -5.44 14.89
N PRO A 252 -10.28 -5.03 16.17
CA PRO A 252 -9.17 -4.32 16.79
C PRO A 252 -7.86 -5.09 16.69
N VAL A 253 -6.74 -4.37 16.60
CA VAL A 253 -5.42 -4.98 16.50
C VAL A 253 -4.75 -5.14 17.87
N SER A 254 -3.68 -5.93 17.94
CA SER A 254 -2.89 -6.06 19.17
C SER A 254 -2.18 -4.75 19.52
N LEU A 255 -1.82 -4.59 20.79
CA LEU A 255 -1.04 -3.45 21.28
C LEU A 255 0.23 -3.24 20.44
N ASN A 256 1.04 -4.30 20.30
CA ASN A 256 2.31 -4.23 19.58
C ASN A 256 2.10 -3.79 18.11
N GLN A 257 1.07 -4.32 17.44
CA GLN A 257 0.78 -3.92 16.07
C GLN A 257 0.34 -2.45 15.95
N ALA A 258 -0.49 -1.97 16.88
CA ALA A 258 -0.92 -0.58 16.91
C ALA A 258 0.27 0.36 17.15
N VAL A 259 1.13 0.01 18.11
CA VAL A 259 2.34 0.77 18.44
C VAL A 259 3.30 0.80 17.27
N GLU A 260 3.62 -0.36 16.67
CA GLU A 260 4.49 -0.46 15.49
C GLU A 260 4.02 0.45 14.34
N TRP A 261 2.72 0.41 14.00
CA TRP A 261 2.18 1.25 12.94
C TRP A 261 2.24 2.75 13.27
N MET A 262 2.04 3.12 14.54
CA MET A 262 2.13 4.52 14.93
C MET A 262 3.57 5.02 15.02
N ILE A 263 4.53 4.17 15.34
CA ILE A 263 5.96 4.51 15.24
C ILE A 263 6.34 4.78 13.78
N GLN A 264 5.88 3.93 12.85
CA GLN A 264 6.11 4.16 11.42
C GLN A 264 5.42 5.44 10.93
N THR A 265 4.23 5.74 11.45
CA THR A 265 3.53 7.00 11.15
C THR A 265 4.32 8.20 11.67
N CYS A 266 4.92 8.10 12.87
CA CYS A 266 5.81 9.14 13.43
C CYS A 266 7.05 9.38 12.56
N ASP A 267 7.63 8.34 11.96
CA ASP A 267 8.76 8.46 11.03
C ASP A 267 8.39 9.29 9.79
N ILE A 268 7.21 9.02 9.22
CA ILE A 268 6.68 9.80 8.09
C ILE A 268 6.39 11.25 8.49
N LEU A 269 5.81 11.47 9.67
CA LEU A 269 5.56 12.81 10.18
C LEU A 269 6.87 13.57 10.47
N ASP A 270 7.90 12.91 10.99
CA ASP A 270 9.22 13.52 11.19
C ASP A 270 9.79 14.01 9.86
N TYR A 271 9.67 13.21 8.80
CA TYR A 271 10.08 13.61 7.45
C TYR A 271 9.30 14.84 6.95
N LEU A 272 7.98 14.88 7.12
CA LEU A 272 7.15 16.03 6.69
C LEU A 272 7.48 17.28 7.52
N HIS A 273 7.60 17.15 8.83
CA HIS A 273 7.89 18.27 9.73
C HIS A 273 9.32 18.81 9.58
N SER A 274 10.24 18.01 9.02
CA SER A 274 11.63 18.42 8.72
C SER A 274 11.79 19.16 7.39
N GLN A 275 10.75 19.26 6.57
CA GLN A 275 10.80 20.03 5.33
C GLN A 275 11.02 21.52 5.62
N ASN A 276 11.46 22.28 4.61
CA ASN A 276 11.64 23.71 4.75
C ASN A 276 10.84 24.48 3.66
N PRO A 277 9.71 25.12 4.02
CA PRO A 277 9.11 25.18 5.34
C PRO A 277 8.50 23.84 5.82
N PRO A 278 8.33 23.65 7.14
CA PRO A 278 7.70 22.45 7.67
C PRO A 278 6.29 22.23 7.14
N LEU A 279 5.98 20.98 6.78
CA LEU A 279 4.68 20.57 6.26
C LEU A 279 3.86 19.89 7.34
N ILE A 280 2.60 20.30 7.51
CA ILE A 280 1.64 19.71 8.44
C ILE A 280 0.60 18.96 7.61
N HIS A 281 0.35 17.69 7.90
CA HIS A 281 -0.58 16.85 7.13
C HIS A 281 -2.04 17.23 7.37
N ARG A 282 -2.44 17.46 8.63
CA ARG A 282 -3.74 17.91 9.11
C ARG A 282 -4.92 16.95 8.99
N ASP A 283 -4.73 15.79 8.38
CA ASP A 283 -5.78 14.77 8.24
C ASP A 283 -5.26 13.35 8.51
N ILE A 284 -4.44 13.23 9.57
CA ILE A 284 -4.01 11.92 10.08
C ILE A 284 -5.19 11.24 10.75
N LYS A 285 -5.57 10.07 10.21
CA LYS A 285 -6.68 9.23 10.71
C LYS A 285 -6.57 7.83 10.10
N PRO A 286 -7.22 6.80 10.64
CA PRO A 286 -7.14 5.43 10.12
C PRO A 286 -7.46 5.30 8.62
N ALA A 287 -8.42 6.06 8.10
CA ALA A 287 -8.81 6.03 6.69
C ALA A 287 -7.70 6.55 5.73
N ASN A 288 -6.77 7.39 6.24
CA ASN A 288 -5.66 7.94 5.47
C ASN A 288 -4.32 7.24 5.75
N LEU A 289 -4.31 6.20 6.56
CA LEU A 289 -3.15 5.36 6.84
C LEU A 289 -3.36 3.98 6.23
N MET A 290 -2.58 3.64 5.21
CA MET A 290 -2.68 2.36 4.53
C MET A 290 -1.56 1.43 4.97
N VAL A 291 -1.90 0.22 5.40
CA VAL A 291 -0.92 -0.84 5.64
C VAL A 291 -0.65 -1.59 4.35
N ARG A 292 0.58 -1.63 3.93
CA ARG A 292 1.03 -2.28 2.70
C ARG A 292 1.15 -3.79 2.89
N ASN A 293 0.60 -4.57 1.95
CA ASN A 293 0.43 -6.02 2.13
C ASN A 293 1.73 -6.81 2.23
N PHE A 294 2.81 -6.38 1.56
CA PHE A 294 4.00 -7.22 1.42
C PHE A 294 5.05 -7.02 2.54
N ASP A 295 5.05 -5.86 3.21
CA ASP A 295 6.07 -5.53 4.22
C ASP A 295 5.49 -4.94 5.51
N ASN A 296 4.16 -4.90 5.64
CA ASN A 296 3.44 -4.35 6.79
C ASN A 296 3.77 -2.88 7.10
N ARG A 297 4.26 -2.13 6.09
CA ARG A 297 4.61 -0.72 6.25
C ARG A 297 3.40 0.18 6.09
N ILE A 298 3.38 1.24 6.90
CA ILE A 298 2.40 2.31 6.77
C ILE A 298 2.77 3.24 5.62
N VAL A 299 1.76 3.61 4.86
CA VAL A 299 1.80 4.66 3.85
C VAL A 299 0.72 5.68 4.18
N VAL A 300 1.11 6.94 4.31
CA VAL A 300 0.18 8.06 4.53
C VAL A 300 -0.38 8.50 3.19
N LEU A 301 -1.70 8.64 3.11
CA LEU A 301 -2.45 9.04 1.92
C LEU A 301 -3.08 10.42 2.10
N ASP A 302 -3.54 11.00 0.99
CA ASP A 302 -4.35 12.24 0.92
C ASP A 302 -3.64 13.49 1.44
N PHE A 303 -2.77 14.03 0.59
CA PHE A 303 -1.99 15.25 0.86
C PHE A 303 -2.74 16.56 0.54
N GLY A 304 -4.02 16.50 0.14
CA GLY A 304 -4.83 17.68 -0.17
C GLY A 304 -5.05 18.63 1.01
N ALA A 305 -4.94 18.14 2.22
CA ALA A 305 -5.03 18.92 3.44
C ALA A 305 -3.71 19.58 3.88
N VAL A 306 -2.57 19.21 3.32
CA VAL A 306 -1.23 19.65 3.75
C VAL A 306 -1.10 21.18 3.73
N LYS A 307 -0.39 21.71 4.72
CA LYS A 307 -0.14 23.13 4.88
C LYS A 307 1.29 23.40 5.35
N GLU A 308 1.91 24.41 4.76
CA GLU A 308 3.17 24.97 5.24
C GLU A 308 2.97 25.84 6.48
N ILE A 309 3.88 25.77 7.44
CA ILE A 309 3.89 26.68 8.60
C ILE A 309 4.21 28.09 8.11
N GLY A 310 3.50 29.07 8.71
CA GLY A 310 3.70 30.50 8.37
C GLY A 310 2.80 31.03 7.26
N THR A 311 2.00 30.19 6.58
CA THR A 311 0.99 30.67 5.64
C THR A 311 -0.27 31.18 6.38
N ALA A 312 -1.05 32.06 5.71
CA ALA A 312 -2.26 32.68 6.29
C ALA A 312 -3.21 31.65 6.94
N PRO A 313 -4.00 32.00 7.98
CA PRO A 313 -4.96 31.11 8.61
C PRO A 313 -5.81 30.39 7.56
N GLY A 314 -5.81 29.05 7.62
CA GLY A 314 -6.47 28.22 6.63
C GLY A 314 -7.92 27.89 6.96
N THR A 315 -8.57 27.19 6.04
CA THR A 315 -9.88 26.59 6.24
C THR A 315 -9.80 25.55 7.38
N ARG A 316 -10.88 25.43 8.15
CA ARG A 316 -11.05 24.33 9.11
C ARG A 316 -11.08 23.02 8.32
N ILE A 317 -10.02 22.22 8.45
CA ILE A 317 -9.87 20.91 7.84
C ILE A 317 -9.46 19.95 8.96
N GLY A 318 -10.07 18.79 9.01
CA GLY A 318 -9.77 17.74 9.97
C GLY A 318 -10.98 16.82 10.14
N ALA A 319 -10.71 15.56 10.50
CA ALA A 319 -11.74 14.56 10.78
C ALA A 319 -12.24 14.71 12.22
N GLU A 320 -13.55 14.63 12.41
CA GLU A 320 -14.17 14.66 13.73
C GLU A 320 -13.59 13.54 14.61
N GLY A 321 -13.20 13.91 15.84
CA GLY A 321 -12.57 12.99 16.79
C GLY A 321 -11.05 12.82 16.63
N TYR A 322 -10.44 13.28 15.53
CA TYR A 322 -9.00 13.21 15.28
C TYR A 322 -8.32 14.58 15.25
N CYS A 323 -9.10 15.64 15.08
CA CYS A 323 -8.60 16.99 14.90
C CYS A 323 -8.16 17.61 16.23
N ALA A 324 -6.99 18.24 16.25
CA ALA A 324 -6.49 18.97 17.41
C ALA A 324 -7.22 20.31 17.61
N PRO A 325 -7.41 20.79 18.87
CA PRO A 325 -8.16 22.02 19.15
C PRO A 325 -7.66 23.28 18.44
N GLU A 326 -6.34 23.43 18.29
CA GLU A 326 -5.74 24.57 17.56
C GLU A 326 -5.99 24.47 16.05
N GLN A 327 -6.04 23.26 15.52
CA GLN A 327 -6.33 23.02 14.10
C GLN A 327 -7.79 23.39 13.77
N GLU A 328 -8.75 23.10 14.67
CA GLU A 328 -10.14 23.53 14.55
C GLU A 328 -10.26 25.06 14.51
N ARG A 329 -9.33 25.77 15.14
CA ARG A 329 -9.25 27.24 15.11
C ARG A 329 -8.54 27.78 13.87
N GLY A 330 -8.09 26.90 12.96
CA GLY A 330 -7.38 27.26 11.73
C GLY A 330 -5.89 27.58 11.93
N GLN A 331 -5.32 27.20 13.07
CA GLN A 331 -3.91 27.43 13.45
C GLN A 331 -3.17 26.10 13.66
N PRO A 332 -3.06 25.22 12.63
CA PRO A 332 -2.40 23.95 12.77
C PRO A 332 -0.91 24.12 13.03
N LEU A 333 -0.36 23.22 13.84
CA LEU A 333 1.06 23.10 14.17
C LEU A 333 1.53 21.66 13.89
N THR A 334 2.83 21.41 13.91
CA THR A 334 3.36 20.03 13.83
C THR A 334 2.79 19.14 14.93
N GLN A 335 2.58 19.68 16.14
CA GLN A 335 1.93 19.01 17.26
C GLN A 335 0.45 18.67 17.00
N SER A 336 -0.20 19.25 15.99
CA SER A 336 -1.57 18.88 15.59
C SER A 336 -1.61 17.51 14.91
N ASP A 337 -0.60 17.16 14.10
CA ASP A 337 -0.48 15.83 13.51
C ASP A 337 -0.17 14.78 14.61
N LEU A 338 0.68 15.14 15.58
CA LEU A 338 0.99 14.26 16.71
C LEU A 338 -0.26 13.98 17.56
N TYR A 339 -1.10 14.98 17.80
CA TYR A 339 -2.37 14.80 18.51
C TYR A 339 -3.21 13.68 17.90
N ALA A 340 -3.29 13.63 16.57
CA ALA A 340 -4.12 12.67 15.85
C ALA A 340 -3.66 11.20 16.05
N ILE A 341 -2.41 10.97 16.47
CA ILE A 341 -1.90 9.63 16.82
C ILE A 341 -2.67 9.04 18.02
N GLY A 342 -3.01 9.86 19.03
CA GLY A 342 -3.77 9.40 20.21
C GLY A 342 -5.11 8.78 19.86
N PRO A 343 -6.06 9.51 19.24
CA PRO A 343 -7.33 8.95 18.81
C PRO A 343 -7.20 7.84 17.77
N THR A 344 -6.15 7.84 16.93
CA THR A 344 -5.88 6.74 16.01
C THR A 344 -5.54 5.46 16.79
N LEU A 345 -4.70 5.52 17.82
CA LEU A 345 -4.43 4.38 18.72
C LEU A 345 -5.69 3.88 19.41
N ILE A 346 -6.54 4.76 19.90
CA ILE A 346 -7.81 4.39 20.53
C ILE A 346 -8.66 3.60 19.54
N PHE A 347 -8.83 4.08 18.30
CA PHE A 347 -9.56 3.38 17.27
C PHE A 347 -8.97 2.00 16.95
N LEU A 348 -7.66 1.91 16.74
CA LEU A 348 -6.97 0.66 16.42
C LEU A 348 -7.15 -0.42 17.50
N LEU A 349 -7.15 -0.03 18.76
CA LEU A 349 -7.22 -0.93 19.92
C LEU A 349 -8.64 -1.27 20.34
N THR A 350 -9.64 -0.49 19.93
CA THR A 350 -11.03 -0.67 20.36
C THR A 350 -11.99 -1.00 19.21
N GLY A 351 -11.67 -0.61 17.98
CA GLY A 351 -12.59 -0.62 16.84
C GLY A 351 -13.70 0.43 16.92
N GLU A 352 -13.65 1.31 17.93
CA GLU A 352 -14.69 2.27 18.23
C GLU A 352 -14.28 3.69 17.85
N ASN A 353 -15.24 4.52 17.43
CA ASN A 353 -14.97 5.92 17.18
C ASN A 353 -14.36 6.58 18.43
N PRO A 354 -13.19 7.24 18.34
CA PRO A 354 -12.52 7.85 19.48
C PRO A 354 -13.39 8.87 20.25
N PHE A 355 -14.31 9.52 19.56
CA PHE A 355 -15.24 10.49 20.18
C PHE A 355 -16.07 9.88 21.30
N LYS A 356 -16.31 8.57 21.30
CA LYS A 356 -16.99 7.85 22.40
C LYS A 356 -16.24 7.94 23.74
N PHE A 357 -14.93 8.14 23.68
CA PHE A 357 -14.05 8.25 24.84
C PHE A 357 -13.78 9.71 25.22
N TYR A 358 -14.20 10.68 24.42
CA TYR A 358 -13.95 12.10 24.66
C TYR A 358 -14.94 12.64 25.69
N ARG A 359 -14.43 13.02 26.86
CA ARG A 359 -15.26 13.41 28.02
C ARG A 359 -14.70 14.65 28.71
N GLN A 360 -15.57 15.36 29.39
CA GLN A 360 -15.14 16.42 30.28
C GLN A 360 -14.50 15.82 31.54
N LEU A 361 -13.23 16.05 31.74
CA LEU A 361 -12.47 15.69 32.94
C LEU A 361 -11.96 16.98 33.58
N GLY A 362 -12.58 17.36 34.69
CA GLY A 362 -12.30 18.65 35.34
C GLY A 362 -12.72 19.84 34.46
N ARG A 363 -11.75 20.72 34.12
CA ARG A 363 -11.98 21.91 33.30
C ARG A 363 -11.70 21.74 31.81
N SER A 364 -11.26 20.57 31.39
CA SER A 364 -10.89 20.28 29.99
C SER A 364 -11.56 19.02 29.49
N PHE A 365 -11.68 18.90 28.16
CA PHE A 365 -12.09 17.67 27.51
C PHE A 365 -10.85 16.83 27.18
N ARG A 366 -10.93 15.53 27.46
CA ARG A 366 -9.85 14.56 27.24
C ARG A 366 -10.41 13.19 26.86
N PHE A 367 -9.58 12.31 26.36
CA PHE A 367 -9.95 10.92 26.12
C PHE A 367 -9.83 10.10 27.42
N ASP A 368 -10.97 9.58 27.90
CA ASP A 368 -11.01 8.67 29.06
C ASP A 368 -10.93 7.21 28.59
N VAL A 369 -9.71 6.68 28.58
CA VAL A 369 -9.44 5.29 28.18
C VAL A 369 -9.09 4.38 29.35
N ALA A 370 -9.24 4.84 30.60
CA ALA A 370 -8.85 4.10 31.81
C ALA A 370 -9.54 2.72 31.95
N LYS A 371 -10.71 2.55 31.35
CA LYS A 371 -11.48 1.30 31.40
C LYS A 371 -11.34 0.43 30.15
N VAL A 372 -10.44 0.77 29.22
CA VAL A 372 -10.21 0.01 27.99
C VAL A 372 -9.17 -1.08 28.27
N PRO A 373 -9.55 -2.38 28.26
CA PRO A 373 -8.63 -3.45 28.70
C PRO A 373 -7.37 -3.60 27.82
N THR A 374 -7.48 -3.22 26.55
CA THR A 374 -6.39 -3.29 25.55
C THR A 374 -5.37 -2.17 25.70
N ILE A 375 -5.66 -1.13 26.48
CA ILE A 375 -4.79 0.03 26.71
C ILE A 375 -4.09 -0.13 28.06
N THR A 376 -2.78 -0.41 28.01
CA THR A 376 -1.96 -0.51 29.23
C THR A 376 -1.84 0.84 29.93
N PRO A 377 -1.53 0.87 31.25
CA PRO A 377 -1.30 2.14 31.96
C PRO A 377 -0.24 3.02 31.29
N LYS A 378 0.83 2.42 30.78
CA LYS A 378 1.92 3.12 30.11
C LYS A 378 1.47 3.73 28.77
N LEU A 379 0.70 2.99 27.95
CA LEU A 379 0.14 3.54 26.71
C LEU A 379 -0.89 4.63 27.01
N LYS A 380 -1.67 4.50 28.09
CA LYS A 380 -2.59 5.55 28.53
C LYS A 380 -1.85 6.86 28.82
N GLU A 381 -0.70 6.82 29.51
CA GLU A 381 0.12 8.01 29.76
C GLU A 381 0.57 8.67 28.45
N VAL A 382 0.94 7.86 27.43
CA VAL A 382 1.31 8.38 26.11
C VAL A 382 0.10 9.03 25.42
N ILE A 383 -1.07 8.37 25.45
CA ILE A 383 -2.30 8.92 24.88
C ILE A 383 -2.69 10.22 25.59
N ASP A 384 -2.68 10.24 26.91
CA ASP A 384 -3.00 11.44 27.69
C ASP A 384 -2.09 12.61 27.32
N LYS A 385 -0.76 12.37 27.25
CA LYS A 385 0.20 13.42 26.92
C LYS A 385 0.09 13.89 25.46
N VAL A 386 -0.07 13.00 24.49
CA VAL A 386 -0.14 13.40 23.07
C VAL A 386 -1.44 14.15 22.76
N THR A 387 -2.50 13.91 23.54
CA THR A 387 -3.82 14.56 23.37
C THR A 387 -4.07 15.72 24.34
N GLU A 388 -3.01 16.24 24.99
CA GLU A 388 -3.13 17.46 25.80
C GLU A 388 -3.76 18.60 25.00
N PRO A 389 -4.72 19.38 25.57
CA PRO A 389 -5.38 20.45 24.87
C PRO A 389 -4.42 21.52 24.34
N LEU A 390 -3.35 21.84 25.08
CA LEU A 390 -2.36 22.83 24.67
C LEU A 390 -1.18 22.18 23.98
N PRO A 391 -0.79 22.60 22.76
CA PRO A 391 0.31 22.02 22.01
C PRO A 391 1.64 21.95 22.76
N ARG A 392 1.93 22.96 23.59
CA ARG A 392 3.16 23.02 24.39
C ARG A 392 3.29 21.93 25.46
N ASP A 393 2.17 21.34 25.86
CA ASP A 393 2.13 20.30 26.89
C ASP A 393 2.20 18.89 26.29
N ARG A 394 2.18 18.78 24.94
CA ARG A 394 2.33 17.54 24.18
C ARG A 394 3.80 17.18 23.95
N TYR A 395 4.05 16.06 23.26
CA TYR A 395 5.33 15.80 22.63
C TYR A 395 5.66 16.89 21.62
N GLN A 396 6.90 17.35 21.60
CA GLN A 396 7.29 18.45 20.72
C GLN A 396 7.75 17.97 19.35
N THR A 397 8.21 16.71 19.26
CA THR A 397 8.66 16.10 18.00
C THR A 397 8.06 14.71 17.81
N SER A 398 7.99 14.27 16.56
CA SER A 398 7.56 12.92 16.19
C SER A 398 8.50 11.86 16.81
N LYS A 399 9.80 12.15 16.91
CA LYS A 399 10.80 11.26 17.53
C LYS A 399 10.57 11.05 19.01
N GLU A 400 10.23 12.10 19.76
CA GLU A 400 9.90 11.97 21.18
C GLU A 400 8.68 11.07 21.39
N LEU A 401 7.64 11.23 20.55
CA LEU A 401 6.46 10.38 20.61
C LEU A 401 6.80 8.93 20.24
N ALA A 402 7.53 8.71 19.15
CA ALA A 402 7.95 7.37 18.71
C ALA A 402 8.76 6.64 19.80
N PHE A 403 9.68 7.33 20.47
CA PHE A 403 10.46 6.78 21.58
C PHE A 403 9.56 6.35 22.75
N SER A 404 8.57 7.18 23.10
CA SER A 404 7.61 6.87 24.17
C SER A 404 6.68 5.71 23.81
N LEU A 405 6.27 5.60 22.54
CA LEU A 405 5.49 4.47 22.02
C LEU A 405 6.28 3.16 22.06
N ALA A 406 7.53 3.16 21.60
CA ALA A 406 8.41 1.98 21.64
C ALA A 406 8.60 1.43 23.05
N ALA A 407 8.52 2.29 24.06
CA ALA A 407 8.59 1.85 25.45
C ALA A 407 7.30 1.18 25.95
N CYS A 408 6.20 1.15 25.17
CA CYS A 408 4.91 0.53 25.55
C CYS A 408 4.77 -0.93 25.10
N GLU A 409 5.69 -1.44 24.29
CA GLU A 409 5.75 -2.83 23.81
C GLU A 409 6.09 -3.84 24.93
#